data_92c478ab66264c563ceb7b0a4fc55d7e
#
_entry.id   92c478ab66264c563ceb7b0a4fc55d7e
#
_cell.length_a   1.000
_cell.length_b   1.000
_cell.length_c   1.000
_cell.angle_alpha   90.00
_cell.angle_beta   90.00
_cell.angle_gamma   90.00
#
_symmetry.space_group_name_H-M   'P 1'
#
loop_
_entity.id
_entity.type
_entity.pdbx_description
1 polymer ?
#
loop_
_entity_poly.entity_id
_entity_poly.type
_entity_poly.pdbx_seq_one_letter_code
_entity_poly.pdbx_strand_id
1 'polypeptide(L)'
;MTQNETLVYQLLCDADRPLSAYNILDALRDKGIRAPLQVYRALAKLVERGAVHRIESVNGFVACQLHDCGGNEVSILMLCTQCDRAHEFTDTRIDSRLQSLGNDRGFQAAHKVIEITGLCADCQTAQTAAPKH
;
A
#
# COMPACT_ATOMS: atom_id res chain seq x y z
N MET A 1 -18.83 1.18 -5.04
CA MET A 1 -17.82 0.36 -5.75
C MET A 1 -18.49 -0.51 -6.80
N THR A 2 -17.82 -0.67 -7.93
CA THR A 2 -18.24 -1.66 -8.90
C THR A 2 -17.92 -3.07 -8.40
N GLN A 3 -18.46 -4.08 -9.09
CA GLN A 3 -18.17 -5.47 -8.74
C GLN A 3 -16.66 -5.77 -8.85
N ASN A 4 -16.02 -5.28 -9.90
CA ASN A 4 -14.58 -5.49 -10.08
C ASN A 4 -13.76 -4.81 -8.96
N GLU A 5 -14.14 -3.60 -8.60
CA GLU A 5 -13.47 -2.88 -7.50
C GLU A 5 -13.63 -3.64 -6.19
N THR A 6 -14.80 -4.16 -5.91
CA THR A 6 -15.05 -4.94 -4.69
C THR A 6 -14.19 -6.20 -4.67
N LEU A 7 -14.09 -6.90 -5.79
CA LEU A 7 -13.28 -8.12 -5.87
C LEU A 7 -11.79 -7.82 -5.63
N VAL A 8 -11.28 -6.78 -6.26
CA VAL A 8 -9.88 -6.39 -6.10
C VAL A 8 -9.61 -5.94 -4.67
N TYR A 9 -10.47 -5.11 -4.12
CA TYR A 9 -10.31 -4.61 -2.76
C TYR A 9 -10.32 -5.76 -1.74
N GLN A 10 -11.27 -6.67 -1.88
CA GLN A 10 -11.38 -7.81 -0.97
C GLN A 10 -10.14 -8.70 -1.01
N LEU A 11 -9.62 -8.94 -2.21
CA LEU A 11 -8.40 -9.72 -2.36
C LEU A 11 -7.23 -9.06 -1.65
N LEU A 12 -7.11 -7.74 -1.79
CA LEU A 12 -6.03 -7.00 -1.14
C LEU A 12 -6.19 -6.94 0.37
N CYS A 13 -7.44 -6.88 0.86
CA CYS A 13 -7.71 -6.92 2.30
C CYS A 13 -7.26 -8.24 2.92
N ASP A 14 -7.40 -9.33 2.18
CA ASP A 14 -7.04 -10.67 2.67
C ASP A 14 -5.56 -10.96 2.53
N ALA A 15 -4.84 -10.18 1.74
CA ALA A 15 -3.41 -10.36 1.53
C ALA A 15 -2.62 -9.61 2.61
N ASP A 16 -1.57 -10.24 3.13
CA ASP A 16 -0.68 -9.63 4.12
C ASP A 16 0.55 -8.97 3.49
N ARG A 17 0.61 -8.93 2.16
CA ARG A 17 1.72 -8.38 1.41
C ARG A 17 1.21 -7.68 0.16
N PRO A 18 2.03 -6.81 -0.45
CA PRO A 18 1.64 -6.17 -1.69
C PRO A 18 1.45 -7.18 -2.82
N LEU A 19 0.44 -6.95 -3.64
CA LEU A 19 0.20 -7.76 -4.84
C LEU A 19 0.36 -6.88 -6.06
N SER A 20 1.01 -7.42 -7.09
CA SER A 20 1.10 -6.74 -8.38
C SER A 20 -0.24 -6.85 -9.11
N ALA A 21 -0.44 -6.00 -10.11
CA ALA A 21 -1.64 -6.09 -10.94
C ALA A 21 -1.73 -7.47 -11.60
N TYR A 22 -0.60 -8.05 -11.97
CA TYR A 22 -0.54 -9.38 -12.56
C TYR A 22 -1.01 -10.45 -11.58
N ASN A 23 -0.54 -10.39 -10.32
CA ASN A 23 -0.98 -11.33 -9.29
C ASN A 23 -2.48 -11.21 -9.02
N ILE A 24 -3.00 -9.98 -9.04
CA ILE A 24 -4.42 -9.73 -8.84
C ILE A 24 -5.23 -10.35 -9.97
N LEU A 25 -4.80 -10.12 -11.21
CA LEU A 25 -5.48 -10.68 -12.38
C LEU A 25 -5.52 -12.21 -12.30
N ASP A 26 -4.39 -12.81 -11.97
CA ASP A 26 -4.25 -14.26 -11.89
C ASP A 26 -5.20 -14.84 -10.83
N ALA A 27 -5.29 -14.19 -9.68
CA ALA A 27 -6.12 -14.65 -8.57
C ALA A 27 -7.62 -14.49 -8.86
N LEU A 28 -8.01 -13.52 -9.71
CA LEU A 28 -9.42 -13.22 -9.94
C LEU A 28 -9.96 -13.70 -11.29
N ARG A 29 -9.19 -14.47 -12.03
CA ARG A 29 -9.64 -15.02 -13.32
C ARG A 29 -10.91 -15.84 -13.17
N ASP A 30 -10.99 -16.61 -12.12
CA ASP A 30 -12.15 -17.47 -11.84
C ASP A 30 -13.40 -16.67 -11.47
N LYS A 31 -13.23 -15.39 -11.14
CA LYS A 31 -14.32 -14.54 -10.67
C LYS A 31 -14.77 -13.52 -11.69
N GLY A 32 -14.35 -13.69 -12.94
CA GLY A 32 -14.83 -12.85 -14.03
C GLY A 32 -13.91 -11.73 -14.46
N ILE A 33 -12.77 -11.56 -13.80
CA ILE A 33 -11.78 -10.58 -14.23
C ILE A 33 -10.73 -11.30 -15.08
N ARG A 34 -10.74 -11.03 -16.39
CA ARG A 34 -9.92 -11.78 -17.34
C ARG A 34 -8.92 -10.95 -18.11
N ALA A 35 -9.01 -9.63 -18.01
CA ALA A 35 -8.15 -8.74 -18.78
C ALA A 35 -7.41 -7.78 -17.85
N PRO A 36 -6.11 -7.50 -18.13
CA PRO A 36 -5.33 -6.57 -17.30
C PRO A 36 -6.01 -5.20 -17.15
N LEU A 37 -6.66 -4.73 -18.20
CA LEU A 37 -7.31 -3.42 -18.16
C LEU A 37 -8.40 -3.34 -17.09
N GLN A 38 -9.13 -4.43 -16.85
CA GLN A 38 -10.13 -4.50 -15.79
C GLN A 38 -9.50 -4.29 -14.42
N VAL A 39 -8.33 -4.91 -14.19
CA VAL A 39 -7.59 -4.76 -12.94
C VAL A 39 -7.09 -3.32 -12.78
N TYR A 40 -6.46 -2.77 -13.81
CA TYR A 40 -5.90 -1.41 -13.75
C TYR A 40 -6.99 -0.37 -13.51
N ARG A 41 -8.15 -0.52 -14.14
CA ARG A 41 -9.27 0.41 -13.92
C ARG A 41 -9.80 0.34 -12.49
N ALA A 42 -9.94 -0.87 -11.96
CA ALA A 42 -10.38 -1.06 -10.58
C ALA A 42 -9.36 -0.46 -9.60
N LEU A 43 -8.07 -0.74 -9.81
CA LEU A 43 -7.01 -0.21 -8.95
C LEU A 43 -6.96 1.32 -8.99
N ALA A 44 -7.10 1.91 -10.18
CA ALA A 44 -7.07 3.37 -10.31
C ALA A 44 -8.18 4.03 -9.47
N LYS A 45 -9.37 3.46 -9.50
CA LYS A 45 -10.49 3.97 -8.72
C LYS A 45 -10.28 3.77 -7.22
N LEU A 46 -9.75 2.64 -6.83
CA LEU A 46 -9.48 2.35 -5.41
C LEU A 46 -8.38 3.23 -4.85
N VAL A 47 -7.34 3.50 -5.62
CA VAL A 47 -6.27 4.42 -5.23
C VAL A 47 -6.83 5.84 -5.12
N GLU A 48 -7.63 6.27 -6.07
CA GLU A 48 -8.27 7.59 -6.05
C GLU A 48 -9.11 7.79 -4.79
N ARG A 49 -9.78 6.75 -4.32
CA ARG A 49 -10.60 6.80 -3.10
C ARG A 49 -9.79 6.67 -1.82
N GLY A 50 -8.51 6.38 -1.91
CA GLY A 50 -7.68 6.13 -0.74
C GLY A 50 -7.88 4.76 -0.12
N ALA A 51 -8.62 3.86 -0.77
CA ALA A 51 -8.87 2.52 -0.25
C ALA A 51 -7.69 1.57 -0.48
N VAL A 52 -6.85 1.89 -1.46
CA VAL A 52 -5.69 1.09 -1.85
C VAL A 52 -4.51 2.01 -2.03
N HIS A 53 -3.33 1.57 -1.63
CA HIS A 53 -2.07 2.29 -1.84
C HIS A 53 -1.17 1.52 -2.79
N ARG A 54 -0.52 2.25 -3.67
CA ARG A 54 0.50 1.68 -4.53
C ARG A 54 1.86 1.82 -3.84
N ILE A 55 2.61 0.75 -3.77
CA ILE A 55 3.96 0.76 -3.23
C ILE A 55 4.93 0.74 -4.40
N GLU A 56 5.62 1.87 -4.61
CA GLU A 56 6.48 2.06 -5.77
C GLU A 56 7.68 1.10 -5.78
N SER A 57 8.26 0.86 -4.61
CA SER A 57 9.49 0.07 -4.50
C SER A 57 9.31 -1.36 -4.99
N VAL A 58 8.10 -1.91 -4.93
CA VAL A 58 7.84 -3.29 -5.38
C VAL A 58 6.79 -3.35 -6.49
N ASN A 59 6.34 -2.19 -6.97
CA ASN A 59 5.28 -2.10 -7.98
C ASN A 59 4.07 -2.95 -7.61
N GLY A 60 3.65 -2.84 -6.35
CA GLY A 60 2.55 -3.61 -5.80
C GLY A 60 1.51 -2.72 -5.15
N PHE A 61 0.41 -3.34 -4.76
CA PHE A 61 -0.73 -2.63 -4.18
C PHE A 61 -1.12 -3.29 -2.86
N VAL A 62 -1.52 -2.47 -1.89
CA VAL A 62 -2.02 -2.94 -0.59
C VAL A 62 -3.32 -2.22 -0.28
N ALA A 63 -4.23 -2.91 0.42
CA ALA A 63 -5.43 -2.26 0.95
C ALA A 63 -5.03 -1.34 2.09
N CYS A 64 -5.74 -0.22 2.22
CA CYS A 64 -5.51 0.71 3.33
C CYS A 64 -5.84 0.04 4.65
N GLN A 65 -4.94 0.15 5.63
CA GLN A 65 -5.11 -0.43 6.95
C GLN A 65 -5.63 0.58 7.97
N LEU A 66 -5.77 1.84 7.56
CA LEU A 66 -6.24 2.92 8.43
C LEU A 66 -7.73 3.16 8.21
N HIS A 67 -8.41 3.64 9.24
CA HIS A 67 -9.85 3.90 9.16
C HIS A 67 -10.19 5.04 8.20
N ASP A 68 -9.30 6.00 8.04
CA ASP A 68 -9.52 7.22 7.28
C ASP A 68 -8.51 7.41 6.17
N CYS A 69 -8.32 6.39 5.34
CA CYS A 69 -7.35 6.47 4.26
C CYS A 69 -7.68 7.53 3.21
N GLY A 70 -8.94 7.93 3.11
CA GLY A 70 -9.33 9.05 2.26
C GLY A 70 -9.06 10.41 2.86
N GLY A 71 -8.57 10.49 4.11
CA GLY A 71 -8.25 11.74 4.78
C GLY A 71 -6.95 12.34 4.32
N ASN A 72 -6.57 13.46 4.95
CA ASN A 72 -5.42 14.24 4.56
C ASN A 72 -4.12 13.85 5.25
N GLU A 73 -4.16 12.87 6.14
CA GLU A 73 -2.98 12.49 6.90
C GLU A 73 -2.03 11.62 6.09
N VAL A 74 -0.74 11.72 6.43
CA VAL A 74 0.29 10.95 5.76
C VAL A 74 0.09 9.45 6.02
N SER A 75 0.22 8.64 4.99
CA SER A 75 0.28 7.19 5.12
C SER A 75 1.75 6.78 5.13
N ILE A 76 2.18 6.13 6.21
CA ILE A 76 3.54 5.63 6.34
C ILE A 76 3.49 4.12 6.17
N LEU A 77 4.17 3.65 5.14
CA LEU A 77 4.20 2.22 4.80
C LEU A 77 5.60 1.69 5.09
N MET A 78 5.69 0.73 6.00
CA MET A 78 6.95 0.04 6.27
C MET A 78 6.90 -1.33 5.62
N LEU A 79 7.81 -1.55 4.67
CA LEU A 79 7.86 -2.76 3.87
C LEU A 79 9.08 -3.59 4.25
N CYS A 80 8.83 -4.83 4.67
CA CYS A 80 9.92 -5.77 4.95
C CYS A 80 10.43 -6.37 3.64
N THR A 81 11.73 -6.24 3.39
CA THR A 81 12.34 -6.76 2.16
C THR A 81 12.53 -8.28 2.20
N GLN A 82 12.37 -8.89 3.37
CA GLN A 82 12.58 -10.33 3.55
C GLN A 82 11.27 -11.11 3.40
N CYS A 83 10.21 -10.69 4.12
CA CYS A 83 8.94 -11.41 4.11
C CYS A 83 7.84 -10.70 3.31
N ASP A 84 8.14 -9.53 2.77
CA ASP A 84 7.26 -8.70 1.93
C ASP A 84 6.02 -8.15 2.65
N ARG A 85 5.94 -8.30 3.96
CA ARG A 85 4.82 -7.70 4.72
C ARG A 85 4.92 -6.19 4.69
N ALA A 86 3.76 -5.56 4.61
CA ALA A 86 3.65 -4.12 4.65
C ALA A 86 2.79 -3.72 5.85
N HIS A 87 3.26 -2.74 6.62
CA HIS A 87 2.51 -2.16 7.73
C HIS A 87 2.25 -0.71 7.43
N GLU A 88 1.02 -0.28 7.64
CA GLU A 88 0.62 1.09 7.42
C GLU A 88 0.23 1.75 8.74
N PHE A 89 0.69 2.98 8.93
CA PHE A 89 0.28 3.79 10.07
C PHE A 89 0.42 5.26 9.72
N THR A 90 -0.02 6.11 10.62
CA THR A 90 0.13 7.56 10.45
C THR A 90 0.68 8.14 11.74
N ASP A 91 1.26 9.32 11.63
CA ASP A 91 1.81 10.06 12.77
C ASP A 91 1.50 11.54 12.57
N THR A 92 0.80 12.14 13.54
CA THR A 92 0.37 13.52 13.42
C THR A 92 1.53 14.50 13.38
N ARG A 93 2.63 14.21 14.06
CA ARG A 93 3.82 15.07 14.05
C ARG A 93 4.49 15.09 12.69
N ILE A 94 4.61 13.91 12.10
CA ILE A 94 5.19 13.78 10.75
C ILE A 94 4.28 14.47 9.75
N ASP A 95 2.99 14.23 9.84
CA ASP A 95 2.02 14.86 8.94
C ASP A 95 2.08 16.38 9.04
N SER A 96 2.09 16.92 10.26
CA SER A 96 2.18 18.36 10.48
C SER A 96 3.46 18.95 9.90
N ARG A 97 4.57 18.23 10.05
CA ARG A 97 5.85 18.69 9.52
C ARG A 97 5.84 18.72 7.99
N LEU A 98 5.27 17.71 7.37
CA LEU A 98 5.14 17.67 5.92
C LEU A 98 4.22 18.78 5.42
N GLN A 99 3.15 19.04 6.13
CA GLN A 99 2.24 20.13 5.80
C GLN A 99 2.95 21.48 5.85
N SER A 100 3.77 21.71 6.88
CA SER A 100 4.57 22.92 7.01
C SER A 100 5.55 23.09 5.88
N LEU A 101 6.24 22.00 5.50
CA LEU A 101 7.19 22.03 4.40
C LEU A 101 6.51 22.40 3.08
N GLY A 102 5.31 21.89 2.86
CA GLY A 102 4.53 22.24 1.68
C GLY A 102 4.11 23.70 1.70
N ASN A 103 3.59 24.15 2.84
CA ASN A 103 3.15 25.53 2.99
C ASN A 103 4.28 26.55 2.77
N ASP A 104 5.48 26.23 3.29
CA ASP A 104 6.64 27.09 3.14
C ASP A 104 7.04 27.27 1.66
N ARG A 105 6.66 26.33 0.82
CA ARG A 105 6.98 26.35 -0.61
C ARG A 105 5.79 26.72 -1.48
N GLY A 106 4.67 27.11 -0.87
CA GLY A 106 3.43 27.40 -1.60
C GLY A 106 2.84 26.16 -2.28
N PHE A 107 3.10 24.99 -1.73
CA PHE A 107 2.66 23.72 -2.30
C PHE A 107 1.51 23.16 -1.49
N GLN A 108 0.40 22.84 -2.16
CA GLN A 108 -0.78 22.24 -1.54
C GLN A 108 -0.75 20.74 -1.75
N ALA A 109 -0.46 19.99 -0.69
CA ALA A 109 -0.37 18.53 -0.75
C ALA A 109 -1.75 17.92 -0.76
N ALA A 110 -2.04 17.06 -1.74
CA ALA A 110 -3.28 16.30 -1.81
C ALA A 110 -3.11 14.89 -1.23
N HIS A 111 -1.97 14.27 -1.49
CA HIS A 111 -1.64 12.95 -0.96
C HIS A 111 -0.24 12.98 -0.38
N LYS A 112 -0.08 12.29 0.75
CA LYS A 112 1.23 12.16 1.39
C LYS A 112 1.44 10.69 1.70
N VAL A 113 2.43 10.08 1.06
CA VAL A 113 2.79 8.68 1.28
C VAL A 113 4.29 8.60 1.48
N ILE A 114 4.70 7.90 2.52
CA ILE A 114 6.11 7.62 2.81
C ILE A 114 6.30 6.11 2.77
N GLU A 115 7.26 5.66 1.97
CA GLU A 115 7.64 4.24 1.92
C GLU A 115 8.98 4.09 2.61
N ILE A 116 9.02 3.16 3.56
CA ILE A 116 10.24 2.83 4.28
C ILE A 116 10.50 1.33 4.09
N THR A 117 11.66 0.97 3.58
CA THR A 117 12.03 -0.42 3.38
C THR A 117 13.07 -0.84 4.40
N GLY A 118 12.99 -2.08 4.85
CA GLY A 118 13.91 -2.60 5.84
C GLY A 118 13.52 -4.00 6.26
N LEU A 119 13.82 -4.36 7.50
CA LEU A 119 13.48 -5.67 8.05
C LEU A 119 12.50 -5.52 9.21
N CYS A 120 11.43 -6.29 9.19
CA CYS A 120 10.50 -6.33 10.31
C CYS A 120 11.15 -7.03 11.51
N ALA A 121 10.52 -6.89 12.69
CA ALA A 121 11.07 -7.44 13.92
C ALA A 121 11.31 -8.95 13.83
N ASP A 122 10.36 -9.68 13.27
CA ASP A 122 10.50 -11.14 13.13
C ASP A 122 11.64 -11.53 12.22
N CYS A 123 11.83 -10.81 11.11
CA CYS A 123 12.93 -11.10 10.17
C CYS A 123 14.28 -10.70 10.76
N GLN A 124 14.34 -9.65 11.56
CA GLN A 124 15.57 -9.29 12.25
C GLN A 124 15.96 -10.37 13.25
N THR A 125 15.00 -10.89 14.00
CA THR A 125 15.24 -11.97 14.98
C THR A 125 15.70 -13.22 14.27
N ALA A 126 15.05 -13.62 13.18
CA ALA A 126 15.43 -14.79 12.41
C ALA A 126 16.84 -14.63 11.83
N GLN A 127 17.17 -13.44 11.33
CA GLN A 127 18.48 -13.16 10.76
C GLN A 127 19.57 -13.15 11.83
N THR A 128 19.26 -12.62 13.01
CA THR A 128 20.20 -12.61 14.14
C THR A 128 20.46 -14.02 14.65
N ALA A 129 19.44 -14.88 14.65
CA ALA A 129 19.56 -16.27 15.10
C ALA A 129 20.33 -17.13 14.10
N ALA A 130 20.37 -16.74 12.82
CA ALA A 130 21.09 -17.48 11.79
C ALA A 130 22.57 -17.10 11.80
N PRO A 131 23.47 -18.04 11.51
CA PRO A 131 24.90 -17.72 11.36
C PRO A 131 25.09 -16.74 10.22
N LYS A 132 25.86 -15.72 10.46
CA LYS A 132 26.20 -14.75 9.40
C LYS A 132 27.47 -15.21 8.68
N HIS A 133 27.43 -15.01 7.40
CA HIS A 133 28.54 -15.39 6.52
C HIS A 133 29.43 -14.23 6.18
#